data_ebdf9f8b2ec6ea4b05d4fa8cce80d4cd
#
_entry.id   ebdf9f8b2ec6ea4b05d4fa8cce80d4cd
#
_cell.length_a   1.000
_cell.length_b   1.000
_cell.length_c   1.000
_cell.angle_alpha   90.00
_cell.angle_beta   90.00
_cell.angle_gamma   90.00
#
_symmetry.space_group_name_H-M   'P 1'
#
loop_
_entity.id
_entity.type
_entity.pdbx_description
1 polymer ?
#
loop_
_entity_poly.entity_id
_entity_poly.type
_entity_poly.pdbx_seq_one_letter_code
_entity_poly.pdbx_strand_id
1 'polypeptide(L)'
;MKRILIAAAVVAATVSSPVFAADVGVSVSIGQPGFYGQIDIGNFPQPQVVYRQPKMIQRAPTNRPPIYLHVPPGHAKHWSKHCHEYNACGERVFFVQDNWYNDQYVPRYQEQHSGRSSEHRKDDHGNKKKDHRGNGND
;
A
#
# COMPACT_ATOMS: atom_id res chain seq x y z
N MET A 1 -20.25 6.21 77.44
CA MET A 1 -20.01 5.05 76.57
C MET A 1 -19.94 5.56 75.11
N LYS A 2 -18.74 5.66 74.62
CA LYS A 2 -18.50 6.18 73.24
C LYS A 2 -18.46 4.98 72.30
N ARG A 3 -19.45 4.88 71.41
CA ARG A 3 -19.50 3.90 70.34
C ARG A 3 -18.74 4.48 69.12
N ILE A 4 -17.56 4.00 68.90
CA ILE A 4 -16.78 4.35 67.72
C ILE A 4 -17.22 3.46 66.55
N LEU A 5 -17.89 4.03 65.56
CA LEU A 5 -18.21 3.34 64.34
C LEU A 5 -17.05 3.58 63.37
N ILE A 6 -16.26 2.57 63.12
CA ILE A 6 -15.19 2.61 62.14
C ILE A 6 -15.85 2.25 60.79
N ALA A 7 -16.02 3.25 59.92
CA ALA A 7 -16.43 3.04 58.57
C ALA A 7 -15.18 2.68 57.71
N ALA A 8 -15.10 1.43 57.34
CA ALA A 8 -14.05 0.99 56.38
C ALA A 8 -14.46 1.39 54.96
N ALA A 9 -13.84 2.41 54.46
CA ALA A 9 -14.00 2.80 53.05
C ALA A 9 -13.15 1.87 52.16
N VAL A 10 -13.77 0.95 51.46
CA VAL A 10 -13.14 0.15 50.41
C VAL A 10 -13.03 0.98 49.17
N VAL A 11 -11.81 1.48 48.90
CA VAL A 11 -11.51 2.15 47.61
C VAL A 11 -11.24 1.05 46.58
N ALA A 12 -12.23 0.79 45.74
CA ALA A 12 -12.06 -0.04 44.55
C ALA A 12 -11.29 0.75 43.50
N ALA A 13 -9.98 0.51 43.39
CA ALA A 13 -9.17 1.03 42.33
C ALA A 13 -9.53 0.30 41.00
N THR A 14 -10.35 0.94 40.17
CA THR A 14 -10.60 0.48 38.82
C THR A 14 -9.36 0.76 37.96
N VAL A 15 -8.58 -0.27 37.71
CA VAL A 15 -7.45 -0.21 36.77
C VAL A 15 -8.05 -0.20 35.37
N SER A 16 -8.27 0.98 34.81
CA SER A 16 -8.59 1.13 33.39
C SER A 16 -7.32 0.92 32.58
N SER A 17 -7.19 -0.28 32.01
CA SER A 17 -6.15 -0.58 31.03
C SER A 17 -6.42 0.24 29.77
N PRO A 18 -5.45 1.03 29.26
CA PRO A 18 -5.60 1.67 27.95
C PRO A 18 -5.65 0.57 26.90
N VAL A 19 -6.82 0.41 26.26
CA VAL A 19 -6.94 -0.40 25.07
C VAL A 19 -6.27 0.41 23.96
N PHE A 20 -5.02 0.08 23.62
CA PHE A 20 -4.43 0.51 22.38
C PHE A 20 -5.20 -0.19 21.26
N ALA A 21 -6.10 0.54 20.62
CA ALA A 21 -6.61 0.15 19.32
C ALA A 21 -5.38 0.15 18.40
N ALA A 22 -4.88 -1.03 18.08
CA ALA A 22 -3.90 -1.18 17.02
C ALA A 22 -4.60 -0.71 15.74
N ASP A 23 -4.20 0.43 15.21
CA ASP A 23 -4.54 0.84 13.86
C ASP A 23 -4.04 -0.27 12.94
N VAL A 24 -4.95 -1.12 12.50
CA VAL A 24 -4.67 -2.09 11.44
C VAL A 24 -4.63 -1.27 10.15
N GLY A 25 -3.51 -0.64 9.88
CA GLY A 25 -3.25 0.05 8.64
C GLY A 25 -3.26 -0.97 7.51
N VAL A 26 -4.38 -1.05 6.78
CA VAL A 26 -4.42 -1.79 5.53
C VAL A 26 -3.62 -0.99 4.51
N SER A 27 -2.36 -1.36 4.29
CA SER A 27 -1.57 -0.79 3.20
C SER A 27 -1.96 -1.47 1.89
N VAL A 28 -2.62 -0.70 1.02
CA VAL A 28 -2.93 -1.15 -0.33
C VAL A 28 -1.74 -0.84 -1.23
N SER A 29 -1.23 -1.86 -1.89
CA SER A 29 -0.07 -1.74 -2.79
C SER A 29 -0.51 -1.52 -4.23
N ILE A 30 0.41 -0.95 -5.04
CA ILE A 30 0.19 -0.82 -6.49
C ILE A 30 -0.18 -2.17 -7.13
N GLY A 31 -1.12 -2.15 -8.08
CA GLY A 31 -1.63 -3.37 -8.72
C GLY A 31 -2.69 -4.11 -7.92
N GLN A 32 -3.19 -3.52 -6.84
CA GLN A 32 -4.34 -4.03 -6.08
C GLN A 32 -5.56 -3.11 -6.26
N PRO A 33 -6.78 -3.66 -6.23
CA PRO A 33 -7.98 -2.86 -6.20
C PRO A 33 -7.98 -1.90 -5.00
N GLY A 34 -8.41 -0.66 -5.23
CA GLY A 34 -8.44 0.37 -4.17
C GLY A 34 -7.12 1.09 -3.93
N PHE A 35 -6.06 0.79 -4.68
CA PHE A 35 -4.84 1.58 -4.64
C PHE A 35 -5.05 2.95 -5.30
N TYR A 36 -4.59 3.99 -4.63
CA TYR A 36 -4.51 5.35 -5.17
C TYR A 36 -3.08 5.85 -5.12
N GLY A 37 -2.60 6.38 -6.23
CA GLY A 37 -1.24 6.86 -6.36
C GLY A 37 -0.75 6.87 -7.79
N GLN A 38 0.55 7.07 -7.96
CA GLN A 38 1.19 7.03 -9.27
C GLN A 38 1.32 5.60 -9.77
N ILE A 39 0.98 5.41 -11.03
CA ILE A 39 1.10 4.12 -11.73
C ILE A 39 2.04 4.25 -12.93
N ASP A 40 2.75 3.18 -13.22
CA ASP A 40 3.58 3.06 -14.42
C ASP A 40 2.75 2.43 -15.54
N ILE A 41 2.65 3.13 -16.65
CA ILE A 41 1.89 2.66 -17.81
C ILE A 41 2.70 1.69 -18.67
N GLY A 42 4.01 1.86 -18.77
CA GLY A 42 4.93 0.96 -19.45
C GLY A 42 4.33 0.17 -20.62
N ASN A 43 4.28 -1.15 -20.47
CA ASN A 43 3.74 -2.09 -21.45
C ASN A 43 2.22 -2.37 -21.29
N PHE A 44 1.53 -1.57 -20.51
CA PHE A 44 0.09 -1.72 -20.32
C PHE A 44 -0.71 -1.18 -21.51
N PRO A 45 -1.97 -1.59 -21.65
CA PRO A 45 -2.87 -1.00 -22.64
C PRO A 45 -2.98 0.50 -22.46
N GLN A 46 -3.29 1.21 -23.54
CA GLN A 46 -3.44 2.66 -23.48
C GLN A 46 -4.44 3.05 -22.39
N PRO A 47 -4.05 3.90 -21.42
CA PRO A 47 -4.91 4.24 -20.31
C PRO A 47 -6.10 5.08 -20.76
N GLN A 48 -7.26 4.77 -20.21
CA GLN A 48 -8.43 5.63 -20.30
C GLN A 48 -8.33 6.69 -19.21
N VAL A 49 -8.32 7.94 -19.63
CA VAL A 49 -8.10 9.08 -18.75
C VAL A 49 -9.41 9.85 -18.52
N VAL A 50 -9.53 10.44 -17.35
CA VAL A 50 -10.71 11.24 -16.95
C VAL A 50 -10.78 12.54 -17.76
N TYR A 51 -9.64 13.18 -17.96
CA TYR A 51 -9.53 14.41 -18.75
C TYR A 51 -8.56 14.19 -19.91
N ARG A 52 -8.92 14.65 -21.09
CA ARG A 52 -8.11 14.50 -22.31
C ARG A 52 -6.79 15.28 -22.27
N GLN A 53 -6.73 16.33 -21.44
CA GLN A 53 -5.55 17.13 -21.24
C GLN A 53 -4.99 16.92 -19.84
N PRO A 54 -3.65 16.93 -19.68
CA PRO A 54 -3.06 16.80 -18.36
C PRO A 54 -3.40 18.01 -17.49
N LYS A 55 -3.65 17.76 -16.21
CA LYS A 55 -3.81 18.82 -15.21
C LYS A 55 -2.45 19.24 -14.68
N MET A 56 -2.25 20.55 -14.59
CA MET A 56 -1.09 21.20 -13.99
C MET A 56 -1.56 22.23 -12.98
N ILE A 57 -0.91 22.30 -11.84
CA ILE A 57 -1.15 23.34 -10.83
C ILE A 57 -0.04 24.38 -10.88
N GLN A 58 1.20 23.93 -11.00
CA GLN A 58 2.38 24.76 -11.23
C GLN A 58 2.90 24.53 -12.64
N ARG A 59 3.68 25.47 -13.16
CA ARG A 59 4.30 25.29 -14.47
C ARG A 59 5.30 24.13 -14.42
N ALA A 60 4.94 23.02 -15.06
CA ALA A 60 5.80 21.86 -15.15
C ALA A 60 6.84 22.03 -16.28
N PRO A 61 8.06 21.49 -16.11
CA PRO A 61 9.05 21.42 -17.18
C PRO A 61 8.50 20.63 -18.37
N THR A 62 8.66 21.16 -19.59
CA THR A 62 8.16 20.51 -20.81
C THR A 62 8.99 19.29 -21.22
N ASN A 63 10.21 19.17 -20.69
CA ASN A 63 11.12 18.08 -20.99
C ASN A 63 10.86 16.80 -20.19
N ARG A 64 9.94 16.83 -19.20
CA ARG A 64 9.54 15.64 -18.47
C ARG A 64 8.23 15.06 -19.03
N PRO A 65 8.13 13.72 -19.16
CA PRO A 65 6.89 13.09 -19.58
C PRO A 65 5.79 13.32 -18.52
N PRO A 66 4.51 13.33 -18.92
CA PRO A 66 3.42 13.36 -17.97
C PRO A 66 3.38 12.10 -17.12
N ILE A 67 2.89 12.23 -15.90
CA ILE A 67 2.65 11.11 -15.00
C ILE A 67 1.18 10.70 -15.00
N TYR A 68 0.92 9.44 -14.66
CA TYR A 68 -0.41 8.88 -14.56
C TYR A 68 -0.73 8.58 -13.10
N LEU A 69 -1.87 9.07 -12.63
CA LEU A 69 -2.35 8.86 -11.27
C LEU A 69 -3.72 8.21 -11.28
N HIS A 70 -3.88 7.22 -10.41
CA HIS A 70 -5.19 6.74 -10.00
C HIS A 70 -5.53 7.42 -8.67
N VAL A 71 -6.60 8.21 -8.65
CA VAL A 71 -7.01 9.00 -7.49
C VAL A 71 -8.52 8.94 -7.30
N PRO A 72 -9.03 9.18 -6.08
CA PRO A 72 -10.46 9.34 -5.87
C PRO A 72 -11.03 10.46 -6.76
N PRO A 73 -12.25 10.33 -7.29
CA PRO A 73 -12.85 11.34 -8.18
C PRO A 73 -12.89 12.75 -7.58
N GLY A 74 -13.07 12.87 -6.27
CA GLY A 74 -13.03 14.14 -5.55
C GLY A 74 -11.67 14.82 -5.60
N HIS A 75 -10.58 14.06 -5.53
CA HIS A 75 -9.22 14.59 -5.63
C HIS A 75 -8.92 15.11 -7.04
N ALA A 76 -9.34 14.39 -8.08
CA ALA A 76 -9.19 14.84 -9.46
C ALA A 76 -9.94 16.16 -9.75
N LYS A 77 -11.14 16.31 -9.19
CA LYS A 77 -11.95 17.54 -9.32
C LYS A 77 -11.32 18.74 -8.60
N HIS A 78 -10.76 18.51 -7.43
CA HIS A 78 -10.17 19.57 -6.59
C HIS A 78 -8.64 19.41 -6.51
N TRP A 79 -8.01 19.16 -7.65
CA TRP A 79 -6.60 18.78 -7.73
C TRP A 79 -5.65 19.76 -7.05
N SER A 80 -5.92 21.07 -7.12
CA SER A 80 -5.09 22.09 -6.44
C SER A 80 -4.99 21.90 -4.92
N LYS A 81 -5.99 21.27 -4.31
CA LYS A 81 -6.00 20.98 -2.87
C LYS A 81 -5.29 19.68 -2.52
N HIS A 82 -5.23 18.75 -3.46
CA HIS A 82 -4.78 17.37 -3.20
C HIS A 82 -3.44 17.00 -3.86
N CYS A 83 -2.94 17.82 -4.78
CA CYS A 83 -1.72 17.49 -5.53
C CYS A 83 -0.51 17.23 -4.63
N HIS A 84 -0.43 17.86 -3.46
CA HIS A 84 0.67 17.68 -2.51
C HIS A 84 0.67 16.31 -1.86
N GLU A 85 -0.49 15.68 -1.71
CA GLU A 85 -0.61 14.32 -1.16
C GLU A 85 0.07 13.27 -2.06
N TYR A 86 0.20 13.59 -3.35
CA TYR A 86 0.82 12.74 -4.37
C TYR A 86 2.19 13.25 -4.82
N ASN A 87 2.73 14.30 -4.21
CA ASN A 87 3.95 14.98 -4.65
C ASN A 87 3.93 15.40 -6.13
N ALA A 88 2.78 15.82 -6.64
CA ALA A 88 2.53 16.01 -8.06
C ALA A 88 2.06 17.42 -8.44
N CYS A 89 2.22 18.41 -7.55
CA CYS A 89 1.80 19.80 -7.84
C CYS A 89 2.61 20.44 -8.98
N GLY A 90 3.85 20.02 -9.20
CA GLY A 90 4.73 20.48 -10.27
C GLY A 90 4.79 19.53 -11.46
N GLU A 91 3.86 18.59 -11.60
CA GLU A 91 3.85 17.61 -12.68
C GLU A 91 2.66 17.82 -13.61
N ARG A 92 2.80 17.30 -14.85
CA ARG A 92 1.68 17.15 -15.78
C ARG A 92 1.00 15.83 -15.49
N VAL A 93 -0.23 15.88 -15.01
CA VAL A 93 -0.92 14.69 -14.47
C VAL A 93 -2.08 14.30 -15.36
N PHE A 94 -2.10 13.04 -15.77
CA PHE A 94 -3.29 12.37 -16.28
C PHE A 94 -3.91 11.51 -15.19
N PHE A 95 -5.21 11.65 -14.98
CA PHE A 95 -5.96 10.79 -14.08
C PHE A 95 -6.56 9.65 -14.86
N VAL A 96 -6.21 8.41 -14.48
CA VAL A 96 -6.80 7.22 -15.09
C VAL A 96 -8.19 6.97 -14.53
N GLN A 97 -9.07 6.42 -15.36
CA GLN A 97 -10.42 6.05 -14.94
C GLN A 97 -10.37 4.83 -14.01
N ASP A 98 -11.24 4.81 -13.02
CA ASP A 98 -11.32 3.76 -12.01
C ASP A 98 -11.61 2.38 -12.62
N ASN A 99 -12.55 2.31 -13.59
CA ASN A 99 -12.86 1.09 -14.30
C ASN A 99 -11.66 0.56 -15.11
N TRP A 100 -10.93 1.44 -15.81
CA TRP A 100 -9.73 1.01 -16.54
C TRP A 100 -8.66 0.47 -15.57
N TYR A 101 -8.46 1.13 -14.44
CA TYR A 101 -7.51 0.68 -13.44
C TYR A 101 -7.88 -0.72 -12.91
N ASN A 102 -9.12 -0.91 -12.47
CA ASN A 102 -9.56 -2.17 -11.87
C ASN A 102 -9.67 -3.32 -12.89
N ASP A 103 -10.16 -3.04 -14.10
CA ASP A 103 -10.51 -4.08 -15.08
C ASP A 103 -9.35 -4.44 -16.02
N GLN A 104 -8.41 -3.51 -16.25
CA GLN A 104 -7.32 -3.71 -17.20
C GLN A 104 -5.94 -3.64 -16.56
N TYR A 105 -5.68 -2.65 -15.70
CA TYR A 105 -4.36 -2.48 -15.10
C TYR A 105 -4.08 -3.54 -14.03
N VAL A 106 -4.97 -3.70 -13.06
CA VAL A 106 -4.80 -4.62 -11.91
C VAL A 106 -4.55 -6.06 -12.36
N PRO A 107 -5.38 -6.69 -13.21
CA PRO A 107 -5.17 -8.07 -13.62
C PRO A 107 -3.82 -8.26 -14.31
N ARG A 108 -3.47 -7.37 -15.23
CA ARG A 108 -2.22 -7.45 -15.97
C ARG A 108 -0.99 -7.20 -15.08
N TYR A 109 -1.09 -6.28 -14.14
CA TYR A 109 -0.03 -6.06 -13.15
C TYR A 109 0.21 -7.31 -12.32
N GLN A 110 -0.84 -7.96 -11.86
CA GLN A 110 -0.76 -9.20 -11.08
C GLN A 110 -0.17 -10.35 -11.89
N GLU A 111 -0.56 -10.52 -13.16
CA GLU A 111 0.04 -11.52 -14.06
C GLU A 111 1.55 -11.33 -14.22
N GLN A 112 2.00 -10.08 -14.43
CA GLN A 112 3.42 -9.78 -14.60
C GLN A 112 4.24 -9.99 -13.34
N HIS A 113 3.66 -9.84 -12.16
CA HIS A 113 4.36 -9.92 -10.88
C HIS A 113 4.18 -11.25 -10.16
N SER A 114 3.15 -12.05 -10.48
CA SER A 114 2.96 -13.39 -9.90
C SER A 114 4.03 -14.39 -10.35
N GLY A 115 4.61 -14.22 -11.53
CA GLY A 115 5.73 -15.02 -12.01
C GLY A 115 7.01 -14.86 -11.18
N ARG A 116 7.28 -13.67 -10.67
CA ARG A 116 8.47 -13.40 -9.85
C ARG A 116 8.44 -14.01 -8.46
N SER A 117 7.24 -14.18 -7.90
CA SER A 117 7.09 -14.78 -6.56
C SER A 117 7.34 -16.29 -6.55
N SER A 118 7.27 -16.95 -7.70
CA SER A 118 7.49 -18.39 -7.83
C SER A 118 8.97 -18.75 -8.00
N GLU A 119 9.76 -17.88 -8.59
CA GLU A 119 11.19 -18.14 -8.79
C GLU A 119 12.02 -18.01 -7.51
N HIS A 120 11.61 -17.14 -6.59
CA HIS A 120 12.35 -16.96 -5.32
C HIS A 120 12.10 -18.06 -4.27
N ARG A 121 11.18 -19.00 -4.53
CA ARG A 121 10.90 -20.14 -3.63
C ARG A 121 11.59 -21.44 -4.03
N LYS A 122 12.28 -21.49 -5.16
CA LYS A 122 12.91 -22.73 -5.64
C LYS A 122 14.36 -22.95 -5.18
N ASP A 123 14.99 -21.94 -4.59
CA ASP A 123 16.43 -22.02 -4.29
C ASP A 123 16.76 -22.38 -2.85
N ASP A 124 15.75 -22.68 -1.99
CA ASP A 124 16.01 -23.01 -0.57
C ASP A 124 15.75 -24.48 -0.19
N HIS A 125 15.70 -25.39 -1.17
CA HIS A 125 15.59 -26.83 -0.92
C HIS A 125 16.64 -27.63 -1.68
N GLY A 126 17.88 -27.58 -1.20
CA GLY A 126 18.89 -28.46 -1.77
C GLY A 126 20.30 -28.30 -1.21
N ASN A 127 20.54 -28.50 0.03
CA ASN A 127 21.83 -29.08 0.47
C ASN A 127 21.79 -29.60 1.92
N LYS A 128 21.18 -30.75 2.14
CA LYS A 128 21.56 -31.63 3.24
C LYS A 128 22.48 -32.71 2.71
N LYS A 129 23.79 -32.41 2.65
CA LYS A 129 24.82 -33.43 2.56
C LYS A 129 24.73 -34.30 3.82
N LYS A 130 24.34 -35.56 3.62
CA LYS A 130 24.55 -36.64 4.59
C LYS A 130 26.00 -37.04 4.52
N ASP A 131 26.78 -36.65 5.49
CA ASP A 131 28.08 -37.27 5.78
C ASP A 131 27.83 -38.61 6.44
N HIS A 132 27.82 -39.67 5.66
CA HIS A 132 28.02 -41.02 6.16
C HIS A 132 29.50 -41.30 6.30
N ARG A 133 30.00 -41.11 7.53
CA ARG A 133 31.27 -41.68 7.94
C ARG A 133 31.07 -43.18 8.15
N GLY A 134 31.49 -43.96 7.17
CA GLY A 134 31.68 -45.40 7.30
C GLY A 134 32.96 -45.64 8.06
N ASN A 135 32.84 -46.22 9.25
CA ASN A 135 33.94 -46.78 10.02
C ASN A 135 34.13 -48.20 9.48
N GLY A 136 35.29 -48.52 8.92
CA GLY A 136 35.72 -49.85 8.52
C GLY A 136 37.02 -50.15 9.24
N ASN A 137 36.89 -51.03 10.20
CA ASN A 137 37.99 -51.71 10.85
C ASN A 137 38.61 -52.74 9.89
N ASP A 138 39.93 -52.77 9.81
CA ASP A 138 40.87 -53.90 10.06
C ASP A 138 42.27 -53.45 9.72
#